data_7fad47865b6fbbce3432fdc354ced1d3
#
_entry.id   7fad47865b6fbbce3432fdc354ced1d3
#
_cell.length_a   1.000
_cell.length_b   1.000
_cell.length_c   1.000
_cell.angle_alpha   90.00
_cell.angle_beta   90.00
_cell.angle_gamma   90.00
#
_symmetry.space_group_name_H-M   'P 1'
#
loop_
_entity.id
_entity.type
_entity.pdbx_description
1 polymer ?
#
loop_
_entity_poly.entity_id
_entity_poly.type
_entity_poly.pdbx_seq_one_letter_code
_entity_poly.pdbx_strand_id
1 'polypeptide(L)'
;MTKSELYQKGDAMRRSMYGEEAYNKANXTVYGDPIMRKFLDVATETVFGALWTRPGLDTKTRALVCVVSDIATAREEELEIHLRFALGQGWTQDELLEVMLHLSGYIGVPSTRGAMLVAKKVFAELKEKNED
;
A
#
# COMPACT_ATOMS: atom_id res chain seq x y z
N MET A 1 2.39 23.77 16.81
CA MET A 1 2.39 24.21 15.41
C MET A 1 1.32 23.47 14.62
N THR A 2 0.58 24.19 13.81
CA THR A 2 -0.52 23.64 13.04
C THR A 2 0.02 22.90 11.81
N LYS A 3 -0.49 21.71 11.56
CA LYS A 3 -0.11 20.98 10.35
C LYS A 3 -0.66 21.64 9.12
N SER A 4 0.04 21.52 8.01
CA SER A 4 -0.38 22.13 6.75
C SER A 4 -1.67 21.50 6.24
N GLU A 5 -2.32 22.22 5.32
CA GLU A 5 -3.52 21.69 4.68
C GLU A 5 -3.22 20.43 3.89
N LEU A 6 -2.08 20.39 3.20
CA LEU A 6 -1.66 19.18 2.50
C LEU A 6 -1.47 18.01 3.47
N TYR A 7 -0.88 18.28 4.62
CA TYR A 7 -0.71 17.22 5.62
C TYR A 7 -2.07 16.68 6.05
N GLN A 8 -3.02 17.59 6.32
CA GLN A 8 -4.33 17.16 6.79
C GLN A 8 -5.06 16.32 5.73
N LYS A 9 -4.98 16.75 4.47
CA LYS A 9 -5.55 15.97 3.38
C LYS A 9 -4.86 14.60 3.24
N GLY A 10 -3.55 14.61 3.38
CA GLY A 10 -2.77 13.38 3.27
C GLY A 10 -3.07 12.41 4.40
N ASP A 11 -3.24 12.92 5.61
CA ASP A 11 -3.56 12.06 6.73
C ASP A 11 -4.93 11.40 6.55
N ALA A 12 -5.91 12.16 6.05
CA ALA A 12 -7.22 11.60 5.77
C ALA A 12 -7.15 10.55 4.67
N MET A 13 -6.38 10.81 3.62
CA MET A 13 -6.20 9.84 2.54
C MET A 13 -5.52 8.57 3.04
N ARG A 14 -4.45 8.73 3.82
CA ARG A 14 -3.72 7.58 4.35
C ARG A 14 -4.62 6.73 5.24
N ARG A 15 -5.41 7.39 6.10
CA ARG A 15 -6.35 6.66 6.95
C ARG A 15 -7.37 5.88 6.12
N SER A 16 -7.84 6.49 5.03
CA SER A 16 -8.79 5.85 4.14
C SER A 16 -8.18 4.62 3.46
N MET A 17 -6.92 4.72 3.02
CA MET A 17 -6.28 3.61 2.32
C MET A 17 -5.93 2.46 3.23
N TYR A 18 -5.45 2.76 4.44
CA TYR A 18 -5.10 1.72 5.42
C TYR A 18 -6.34 1.07 6.03
N GLY A 19 -7.41 1.84 6.22
CA GLY A 19 -8.50 1.43 7.09
C GLY A 19 -8.19 1.78 8.53
N GLU A 20 -9.22 2.01 9.31
CA GLU A 20 -9.06 2.58 10.66
C GLU A 20 -8.18 1.73 11.56
N GLU A 21 -8.40 0.43 11.57
CA GLU A 21 -7.66 -0.45 12.48
C GLU A 21 -6.18 -0.50 12.12
N ALA A 22 -5.86 -0.72 10.84
CA ALA A 22 -4.48 -0.80 10.42
C ALA A 22 -3.76 0.53 10.54
N TYR A 23 -4.48 1.62 10.26
CA TYR A 23 -3.93 2.96 10.42
C TYR A 23 -3.50 3.20 11.86
N ASN A 24 -4.37 2.90 12.81
CA ASN A 24 -4.05 3.12 14.22
C ASN A 24 -2.94 2.20 14.68
N LYS A 25 -2.94 0.95 14.23
CA LYS A 25 -1.89 0.00 14.60
C LYS A 25 -0.53 0.47 14.12
N ALA A 26 -0.44 0.89 12.87
CA ALA A 26 0.83 1.34 12.31
C ALA A 26 1.32 2.59 13.03
N ASN A 27 0.42 3.49 13.34
CA ASN A 27 0.80 4.71 14.06
C ASN A 27 1.44 4.43 15.40
N UNK A 28 1.16 3.39 15.77
CA UNK A 28 1.67 3.08 17.00
C UNK A 28 2.84 2.22 16.97
N THR A 29 2.75 1.19 16.25
CA THR A 29 3.83 0.20 16.25
C THR A 29 5.03 0.61 15.43
N VAL A 30 4.83 1.29 14.32
CA VAL A 30 5.91 1.70 13.42
C VAL A 30 6.24 3.18 13.61
N TYR A 31 5.24 4.01 13.62
CA TYR A 31 5.44 5.46 13.55
C TYR A 31 5.37 6.15 14.90
N GLY A 32 5.27 5.39 15.98
CA GLY A 32 5.41 5.96 17.31
C GLY A 32 6.85 6.30 17.68
N ASP A 33 7.76 5.75 16.94
CA ASP A 33 9.20 5.97 17.10
C ASP A 33 9.59 7.35 16.55
N PRO A 34 10.46 8.11 17.26
CA PRO A 34 10.80 9.47 16.79
C PRO A 34 11.45 9.51 15.41
N ILE A 35 12.23 8.51 15.05
CA ILE A 35 12.84 8.48 13.72
C ILE A 35 11.78 8.31 12.66
N MET A 36 10.90 7.32 12.84
CA MET A 36 9.89 7.03 11.84
C MET A 36 8.82 8.10 11.80
N ARG A 37 8.60 8.82 12.90
CA ARG A 37 7.66 9.93 12.88
C ARG A 37 8.10 11.03 11.91
N LYS A 38 9.40 11.30 11.85
CA LYS A 38 9.91 12.29 10.89
C LYS A 38 9.59 11.85 9.47
N PHE A 39 9.82 10.57 9.18
CA PHE A 39 9.50 10.04 7.86
C PHE A 39 8.01 10.17 7.57
N LEU A 40 7.19 9.76 8.53
CA LEU A 40 5.75 9.77 8.32
C LEU A 40 5.23 11.18 8.06
N ASP A 41 5.75 12.17 8.78
CA ASP A 41 5.29 13.53 8.59
C ASP A 41 5.56 14.00 7.16
N VAL A 42 6.73 13.70 6.63
CA VAL A 42 7.07 14.09 5.27
C VAL A 42 6.24 13.29 4.25
N ALA A 43 6.15 11.98 4.45
CA ALA A 43 5.42 11.14 3.50
C ALA A 43 3.93 11.48 3.50
N THR A 44 3.38 11.78 4.67
CA THR A 44 1.96 12.15 4.72
C THR A 44 1.68 13.40 3.92
N GLU A 45 2.54 14.41 4.03
CA GLU A 45 2.34 15.66 3.31
C GLU A 45 2.62 15.51 1.82
N THR A 46 3.76 14.88 1.48
CA THR A 46 4.22 14.89 0.09
C THR A 46 3.62 13.76 -0.74
N VAL A 47 3.48 12.59 -0.18
CA VAL A 47 2.97 11.46 -0.96
C VAL A 47 1.46 11.38 -0.86
N PHE A 48 0.94 11.23 0.35
CA PHE A 48 -0.50 11.12 0.48
C PHE A 48 -1.21 12.44 0.24
N GLY A 49 -0.63 13.55 0.70
CA GLY A 49 -1.26 14.86 0.52
C GLY A 49 -1.12 15.40 -0.88
N ALA A 50 0.09 15.38 -1.44
CA ALA A 50 0.32 16.03 -2.73
C ALA A 50 0.07 15.12 -3.92
N LEU A 51 0.26 13.79 -3.78
CA LEU A 51 0.13 12.90 -4.93
C LEU A 51 -1.17 12.10 -4.93
N TRP A 52 -1.47 11.42 -3.82
CA TRP A 52 -2.65 10.56 -3.80
C TRP A 52 -3.97 11.31 -3.98
N THR A 53 -4.00 12.59 -3.61
CA THR A 53 -5.23 13.39 -3.72
C THR A 53 -5.39 14.06 -5.07
N ARG A 54 -4.44 13.90 -5.99
CA ARG A 54 -4.58 14.51 -7.33
C ARG A 54 -5.74 13.87 -8.08
N PRO A 55 -6.48 14.65 -8.87
CA PRO A 55 -7.67 14.11 -9.54
C PRO A 55 -7.41 13.30 -10.81
N GLY A 56 -6.16 13.23 -11.27
CA GLY A 56 -5.87 12.60 -12.55
C GLY A 56 -6.03 11.10 -12.64
N LEU A 57 -5.96 10.40 -11.49
CA LEU A 57 -6.19 8.95 -11.42
C LEU A 57 -7.00 8.67 -10.17
N ASP A 58 -7.85 7.64 -10.24
CA ASP A 58 -8.57 7.25 -9.04
C ASP A 58 -7.67 6.46 -8.09
N THR A 59 -8.14 6.26 -6.87
CA THR A 59 -7.32 5.58 -5.86
C THR A 59 -7.15 4.10 -6.16
N LYS A 60 -8.10 3.48 -6.83
CA LYS A 60 -7.96 2.08 -7.21
C LYS A 60 -6.79 1.89 -8.16
N THR A 61 -6.67 2.77 -9.16
CA THR A 61 -5.57 2.71 -10.11
C THR A 61 -4.25 3.05 -9.43
N ARG A 62 -4.25 4.05 -8.54
CA ARG A 62 -3.02 4.42 -7.83
C ARG A 62 -2.50 3.25 -7.00
N ALA A 63 -3.39 2.52 -6.35
CA ALA A 63 -2.98 1.35 -5.57
C ALA A 63 -2.31 0.30 -6.46
N LEU A 64 -2.83 0.07 -7.66
CA LEU A 64 -2.21 -0.88 -8.57
C LEU A 64 -0.85 -0.40 -9.03
N VAL A 65 -0.72 0.90 -9.30
CA VAL A 65 0.59 1.46 -9.67
C VAL A 65 1.62 1.18 -8.58
N CYS A 66 1.23 1.35 -7.31
CA CYS A 66 2.13 1.03 -6.21
C CYS A 66 2.51 -0.44 -6.18
N VAL A 67 1.53 -1.32 -6.37
CA VAL A 67 1.80 -2.76 -6.40
C VAL A 67 2.83 -3.08 -7.50
N VAL A 68 2.61 -2.57 -8.69
CA VAL A 68 3.51 -2.83 -9.81
C VAL A 68 4.91 -2.30 -9.52
N SER A 69 5.00 -1.09 -8.97
CA SER A 69 6.28 -0.49 -8.62
C SER A 69 7.03 -1.35 -7.60
N ASP A 70 6.32 -1.83 -6.57
CA ASP A 70 6.96 -2.65 -5.55
C ASP A 70 7.49 -3.95 -6.12
N ILE A 71 6.72 -4.57 -7.02
CA ILE A 71 7.15 -5.82 -7.64
C ILE A 71 8.39 -5.59 -8.50
N ALA A 72 8.37 -4.54 -9.31
CA ALA A 72 9.47 -4.24 -10.22
C ALA A 72 10.76 -3.89 -9.48
N THR A 73 10.64 -3.30 -8.29
CA THR A 73 11.80 -2.91 -7.52
C THR A 73 12.12 -3.86 -6.36
N ALA A 74 11.41 -4.98 -6.30
CA ALA A 74 11.62 -6.03 -5.30
C ALA A 74 11.49 -5.52 -3.86
N ARG A 75 10.48 -4.69 -3.60
CA ARG A 75 10.25 -4.13 -2.27
C ARG A 75 9.13 -4.91 -1.59
N GLU A 76 9.48 -6.05 -1.01
CA GLU A 76 8.47 -6.99 -0.54
C GLU A 76 7.68 -6.48 0.66
N GLU A 77 8.31 -5.75 1.58
CA GLU A 77 7.58 -5.20 2.71
C GLU A 77 6.54 -4.17 2.26
N GLU A 78 6.94 -3.32 1.32
CA GLU A 78 6.01 -2.34 0.77
C GLU A 78 4.88 -3.02 0.01
N LEU A 79 5.20 -4.11 -0.69
CA LEU A 79 4.20 -4.85 -1.44
C LEU A 79 3.10 -5.38 -0.52
N GLU A 80 3.44 -5.83 0.69
CA GLU A 80 2.42 -6.27 1.63
C GLU A 80 1.41 -5.16 1.92
N ILE A 81 1.92 -3.94 2.12
CA ILE A 81 1.06 -2.79 2.40
C ILE A 81 0.18 -2.49 1.20
N HIS A 82 0.78 -2.44 0.02
CA HIS A 82 0.05 -1.98 -1.15
C HIS A 82 -0.90 -3.02 -1.72
N LEU A 83 -0.62 -4.32 -1.50
CA LEU A 83 -1.62 -5.33 -1.82
C LEU A 83 -2.88 -5.13 -1.00
N ARG A 84 -2.72 -4.78 0.28
CA ARG A 84 -3.89 -4.52 1.12
C ARG A 84 -4.64 -3.28 0.66
N PHE A 85 -3.91 -2.23 0.26
CA PHE A 85 -4.55 -1.05 -0.33
C PHE A 85 -5.36 -1.47 -1.56
N ALA A 86 -4.75 -2.25 -2.46
CA ALA A 86 -5.40 -2.62 -3.70
C ALA A 86 -6.68 -3.44 -3.45
N LEU A 87 -6.59 -4.40 -2.54
CA LEU A 87 -7.77 -5.19 -2.19
C LEU A 87 -8.87 -4.31 -1.60
N GLY A 88 -8.48 -3.36 -0.74
CA GLY A 88 -9.44 -2.44 -0.14
C GLY A 88 -10.12 -1.54 -1.16
N GLN A 89 -9.46 -1.29 -2.29
CA GLN A 89 -10.01 -0.45 -3.35
C GLN A 89 -10.81 -1.25 -4.38
N GLY A 90 -10.90 -2.56 -4.21
CA GLY A 90 -11.77 -3.36 -5.05
C GLY A 90 -11.08 -4.28 -6.05
N TRP A 91 -9.74 -4.29 -6.07
CA TRP A 91 -9.06 -5.30 -6.87
C TRP A 91 -9.28 -6.66 -6.23
N THR A 92 -9.49 -7.69 -7.03
CA THR A 92 -9.65 -9.04 -6.50
C THR A 92 -8.28 -9.73 -6.39
N GLN A 93 -8.22 -10.76 -5.56
CA GLN A 93 -7.01 -11.55 -5.47
C GLN A 93 -6.61 -12.11 -6.82
N ASP A 94 -7.57 -12.65 -7.56
CA ASP A 94 -7.28 -13.21 -8.87
C ASP A 94 -6.75 -12.17 -9.84
N GLU A 95 -7.31 -10.96 -9.80
CA GLU A 95 -6.80 -9.89 -10.66
C GLU A 95 -5.36 -9.53 -10.33
N LEU A 96 -5.05 -9.44 -9.04
CA LEU A 96 -3.69 -9.10 -8.64
C LEU A 96 -2.70 -10.19 -9.03
N LEU A 97 -3.10 -11.46 -8.90
CA LEU A 97 -2.23 -12.55 -9.35
C LEU A 97 -2.02 -12.50 -10.86
N GLU A 98 -3.07 -12.14 -11.59
CA GLU A 98 -2.94 -12.03 -13.05
C GLU A 98 -1.98 -10.90 -13.44
N VAL A 99 -2.00 -9.80 -12.69
CA VAL A 99 -1.03 -8.71 -12.90
C VAL A 99 0.40 -9.24 -12.70
N MET A 100 0.61 -10.03 -11.65
CA MET A 100 1.93 -10.57 -11.38
C MET A 100 2.40 -11.51 -12.49
N LEU A 101 1.49 -12.36 -12.96
CA LEU A 101 1.83 -13.27 -14.05
C LEU A 101 2.19 -12.50 -15.33
N HIS A 102 1.44 -11.45 -15.62
CA HIS A 102 1.74 -10.62 -16.78
C HIS A 102 3.11 -9.98 -16.66
N LEU A 103 3.45 -9.49 -15.46
CA LEU A 103 4.73 -8.85 -15.23
C LEU A 103 5.90 -9.80 -15.43
N SER A 104 5.69 -11.13 -15.29
CA SER A 104 6.80 -12.06 -15.49
C SER A 104 7.40 -11.95 -16.87
N GLY A 105 6.63 -11.52 -17.85
CA GLY A 105 7.12 -11.33 -19.21
C GLY A 105 7.91 -10.04 -19.40
N TYR A 106 7.92 -9.16 -18.42
CA TYR A 106 8.54 -7.85 -18.57
C TYR A 106 9.66 -7.62 -17.57
N ILE A 107 9.54 -8.17 -16.36
CA ILE A 107 10.57 -7.96 -15.32
C ILE A 107 11.21 -9.25 -14.86
N GLY A 108 10.75 -10.39 -15.37
CA GLY A 108 11.39 -11.66 -15.09
C GLY A 108 10.65 -12.52 -14.10
N VAL A 109 10.83 -13.82 -14.27
CA VAL A 109 10.17 -14.84 -13.47
C VAL A 109 10.57 -14.76 -11.98
N PRO A 110 11.86 -14.54 -11.65
CA PRO A 110 12.21 -14.48 -10.22
C PRO A 110 11.51 -13.39 -9.45
N SER A 111 11.35 -12.21 -10.04
CA SER A 111 10.61 -11.13 -9.36
C SER A 111 9.15 -11.49 -9.18
N THR A 112 8.55 -12.12 -10.17
CA THR A 112 7.17 -12.56 -10.05
C THR A 112 7.01 -13.62 -8.96
N ARG A 113 7.97 -14.57 -8.90
CA ARG A 113 7.89 -15.60 -7.86
C ARG A 113 7.89 -14.97 -6.48
N GLY A 114 8.79 -14.01 -6.24
CA GLY A 114 8.83 -13.34 -4.96
C GLY A 114 7.54 -12.62 -4.64
N ALA A 115 6.98 -11.94 -5.63
CA ALA A 115 5.73 -11.22 -5.43
C ALA A 115 4.57 -12.17 -5.09
N MET A 116 4.51 -13.31 -5.78
CA MET A 116 3.42 -14.25 -5.53
C MET A 116 3.53 -14.91 -4.15
N LEU A 117 4.75 -15.09 -3.65
CA LEU A 117 4.91 -15.58 -2.28
C LEU A 117 4.43 -14.55 -1.27
N VAL A 118 4.68 -13.26 -1.52
CA VAL A 118 4.14 -12.21 -0.67
C VAL A 118 2.61 -12.22 -0.72
N ALA A 119 2.05 -12.33 -1.91
CA ALA A 119 0.60 -12.37 -2.07
C ALA A 119 0.00 -13.56 -1.31
N LYS A 120 0.63 -14.72 -1.41
CA LYS A 120 0.16 -15.90 -0.70
C LYS A 120 0.07 -15.63 0.80
N LYS A 121 1.09 -14.99 1.36
CA LYS A 121 1.12 -14.65 2.78
C LYS A 121 0.01 -13.67 3.14
N VAL A 122 -0.13 -12.60 2.36
CA VAL A 122 -1.13 -11.57 2.64
C VAL A 122 -2.54 -12.15 2.55
N PHE A 123 -2.80 -12.93 1.50
CA PHE A 123 -4.14 -13.49 1.31
C PHE A 123 -4.49 -14.48 2.44
N ALA A 124 -3.50 -15.26 2.89
CA ALA A 124 -3.73 -16.17 4.00
C ALA A 124 -4.06 -15.42 5.30
N GLU A 125 -3.35 -14.32 5.55
CA GLU A 125 -3.60 -13.52 6.74
C GLU A 125 -5.00 -12.91 6.71
N LEU A 126 -5.43 -12.45 5.55
CA LEU A 126 -6.77 -11.88 5.42
C LEU A 126 -7.85 -12.94 5.59
N LYS A 127 -7.62 -14.14 5.09
CA LYS A 127 -8.58 -15.22 5.27
C LYS A 127 -8.73 -15.59 6.74
N GLU A 128 -7.62 -15.70 7.46
CA GLU A 128 -7.67 -16.00 8.89
C GLU A 128 -8.46 -14.94 9.65
N LYS A 129 -8.23 -13.67 9.33
CA LYS A 129 -8.92 -12.60 10.01
C LYS A 129 -10.41 -12.63 9.73
N ASN A 130 -10.79 -12.90 8.49
CA ASN A 130 -12.20 -12.93 8.12
C ASN A 130 -12.94 -14.13 8.68
N GLU A 131 -12.26 -15.22 8.95
CA GLU A 131 -12.88 -16.39 9.54
C GLU A 131 -13.16 -16.23 11.02
N ASP A 132 -12.53 -15.26 11.66
CA ASP A 132 -12.78 -14.96 13.06
C ASP A 132 -14.06 -14.14 13.22
#